data_d47b99a302337202c24bded08536a244
#
_entry.id   d47b99a302337202c24bded08536a244
#
_cell.length_a   1.000
_cell.length_b   1.000
_cell.length_c   1.000
_cell.angle_alpha   90.00
_cell.angle_beta   90.00
_cell.angle_gamma   90.00
#
_symmetry.space_group_name_H-M   'P 1'
#
loop_
_entity.id
_entity.type
_entity.pdbx_description
1 polymer ?
#
loop_
_entity_poly.entity_id
_entity_poly.type
_entity_poly.pdbx_seq_one_letter_code
_entity_poly.pdbx_strand_id
1 'polypeptide(L)'
;MSRLRALTASLALIAPASAGAHQLNVFASVDCEAVLVEAKFSNGRAPVEGKVRVLDGENTLLTTLALEADGTRRVPLDGLDHSGGLVIEVDTGSHDDYWILTPEDIARHCGS
;
A
#
# COMPACT_ATOMS: atom_id res chain seq x y z
N MET A 1 -57.36 -19.14 8.34
CA MET A 1 -56.90 -18.90 8.29
C MET A 1 -55.89 -18.48 7.87
N SER A 2 -55.42 -18.25 7.86
CA SER A 2 -54.64 -17.85 7.45
C SER A 2 -53.67 -17.28 7.40
N ARG A 3 -53.34 -17.22 7.51
CA ARG A 3 -52.56 -16.66 7.46
C ARG A 3 -51.43 -16.38 7.00
N LEU A 4 -50.94 -16.16 6.78
CA LEU A 4 -50.04 -15.91 6.33
C LEU A 4 -49.12 -15.25 6.16
N ARG A 5 -48.83 -15.15 6.32
CA ARG A 5 -48.06 -14.49 6.14
C ARG A 5 -47.02 -14.15 5.74
N ALA A 6 -46.56 -13.89 5.62
CA ALA A 6 -45.78 -13.55 5.27
C ALA A 6 -44.75 -13.16 5.05
N LEU A 7 -44.35 -13.05 5.07
CA LEU A 7 -43.45 -12.57 4.89
C LEU A 7 -42.46 -12.19 4.52
N THR A 8 -42.12 -12.03 4.51
CA THR A 8 -41.34 -11.67 4.18
C THR A 8 -40.31 -11.19 3.99
N ALA A 9 -39.84 -11.04 3.96
CA ALA A 9 -39.00 -10.57 3.74
C ALA A 9 -38.02 -10.16 3.50
N SER A 10 -37.55 -9.97 3.44
CA SER A 10 -36.71 -9.50 3.26
C SER A 10 -35.65 -9.23 2.99
N LEU A 11 -35.20 -9.17 2.91
CA LEU A 11 -34.28 -8.91 2.69
C LEU A 11 -33.33 -8.28 2.44
N ALA A 12 -32.89 -8.07 2.51
CA ALA A 12 -32.17 -7.41 2.37
C ALA A 12 -31.09 -7.24 2.12
N LEU A 13 -30.63 -7.16 1.90
CA LEU A 13 -29.71 -6.99 1.67
C LEU A 13 -28.79 -6.37 1.40
N ILE A 14 -28.32 -6.15 1.44
CA ILE A 14 -27.61 -5.59 1.34
C ILE A 14 -26.52 -5.28 1.00
N ALA A 15 -26.02 -5.08 0.60
CA ALA A 15 -25.10 -4.90 0.07
C ALA A 15 -24.23 -4.10 0.24
N PRO A 16 -23.63 -3.87 0.40
CA PRO A 16 -22.87 -3.13 0.59
C PRO A 16 -21.97 -2.67 0.14
N ALA A 17 -21.70 -2.67 0.10
CA ALA A 17 -20.91 -2.38 -0.19
C ALA A 17 -20.02 -1.85 -0.76
N SER A 18 -19.97 -1.81 -1.47
CA SER A 18 -19.02 -1.31 -2.17
C SER A 18 -18.53 -0.13 -1.75
N ALA A 19 -19.16 0.39 -0.96
CA ALA A 19 -18.72 1.53 -0.57
C ALA A 19 -17.36 1.52 -0.28
N GLY A 20 -16.82 0.88 0.31
CA GLY A 20 -15.54 1.05 0.64
C GLY A 20 -14.61 0.45 -0.24
N ALA A 21 -15.02 0.23 -1.35
CA ALA A 21 -14.21 -0.56 -2.19
C ALA A 21 -13.05 0.15 -2.83
N HIS A 22 -12.66 1.29 -2.38
CA HIS A 22 -11.50 1.92 -2.97
C HIS A 22 -10.26 1.13 -2.62
N GLN A 23 -9.51 0.79 -3.63
CA GLN A 23 -8.32 -0.01 -3.49
C GLN A 23 -7.14 0.93 -3.27
N LEU A 24 -6.22 0.53 -2.42
CA LEU A 24 -4.98 1.27 -2.24
C LEU A 24 -3.98 0.76 -3.26
N ASN A 25 -3.31 1.67 -3.94
CA ASN A 25 -2.28 1.34 -4.90
C ASN A 25 -0.98 1.98 -4.45
N VAL A 26 0.09 1.21 -4.44
CA VAL A 26 1.40 1.67 -4.03
C VAL A 26 2.34 1.57 -5.21
N PHE A 27 3.10 2.61 -5.43
CA PHE A 27 4.13 2.65 -6.43
C PHE A 27 5.41 3.16 -5.78
N ALA A 28 6.54 2.58 -6.15
CA ALA A 28 7.81 3.06 -5.65
C ALA A 28 8.81 3.12 -6.78
N SER A 29 9.61 4.18 -6.78
CA SER A 29 10.69 4.34 -7.73
C SER A 29 11.95 4.65 -6.95
N VAL A 30 13.10 4.58 -7.60
CA VAL A 30 14.35 4.81 -6.93
C VAL A 30 15.18 5.80 -7.74
N ASP A 31 15.87 6.71 -7.05
CA ASP A 31 16.68 7.72 -7.71
C ASP A 31 18.13 7.63 -7.30
N CYS A 32 18.56 6.46 -6.85
CA CYS A 32 19.93 6.21 -6.44
C CYS A 32 20.22 6.56 -4.98
N GLU A 33 19.59 7.56 -4.45
CA GLU A 33 19.81 7.91 -3.05
C GLU A 33 18.66 7.49 -2.18
N ALA A 34 17.49 7.36 -2.76
CA ALA A 34 16.30 7.07 -1.98
C ALA A 34 15.25 6.37 -2.82
N VAL A 35 14.37 5.71 -2.14
CA VAL A 35 13.14 5.19 -2.73
C VAL A 35 12.08 6.27 -2.55
N LEU A 36 11.34 6.55 -3.60
CA LEU A 36 10.24 7.50 -3.55
C LEU A 36 8.96 6.69 -3.59
N VAL A 37 8.21 6.72 -2.50
CA VAL A 37 7.00 5.93 -2.35
C VAL A 37 5.80 6.82 -2.57
N GLU A 38 4.84 6.31 -3.32
CA GLU A 38 3.60 7.03 -3.56
C GLU A 38 2.42 6.08 -3.37
N ALA A 39 1.45 6.48 -2.58
CA ALA A 39 0.26 5.70 -2.32
C ALA A 39 -0.96 6.51 -2.69
N LYS A 40 -1.90 5.89 -3.39
CA LYS A 40 -3.15 6.52 -3.76
C LYS A 40 -4.27 5.49 -3.74
N PHE A 41 -5.44 5.95 -3.36
CA PHE A 41 -6.61 5.11 -3.52
C PHE A 41 -7.08 5.14 -4.98
N SER A 42 -7.86 4.15 -5.37
CA SER A 42 -8.33 4.04 -6.75
C SER A 42 -9.17 5.24 -7.19
N ASN A 43 -9.69 6.03 -6.25
CA ASN A 43 -10.43 7.24 -6.60
C ASN A 43 -9.51 8.45 -6.77
N GLY A 44 -8.20 8.26 -6.70
CA GLY A 44 -7.24 9.33 -6.90
C GLY A 44 -6.85 10.07 -5.65
N ARG A 45 -7.48 9.78 -4.52
CA ARG A 45 -7.16 10.49 -3.28
C ARG A 45 -5.97 9.84 -2.60
N ALA A 46 -5.16 10.66 -1.97
CA ALA A 46 -4.03 10.17 -1.20
C ALA A 46 -4.51 9.80 0.20
N PRO A 47 -3.97 8.72 0.79
CA PRO A 47 -4.21 8.46 2.20
C PRO A 47 -3.53 9.56 3.02
N VAL A 48 -4.20 10.02 4.06
CA VAL A 48 -3.65 11.12 4.86
C VAL A 48 -2.71 10.63 5.94
N GLU A 49 -2.70 9.33 6.20
CA GLU A 49 -1.79 8.76 7.17
C GLU A 49 -1.58 7.30 6.84
N GLY A 50 -0.50 6.76 7.34
CA GLY A 50 -0.17 5.37 7.12
C GLY A 50 1.28 5.13 7.48
N LYS A 51 1.69 3.88 7.38
CA LYS A 51 3.05 3.48 7.66
C LYS A 51 3.66 2.90 6.41
N VAL A 52 4.92 3.23 6.20
CA VAL A 52 5.71 2.66 5.11
C VAL A 52 6.69 1.70 5.78
N ARG A 53 6.55 0.43 5.47
CA ARG A 53 7.43 -0.60 6.01
C ARG A 53 8.36 -1.04 4.89
N VAL A 54 9.64 -1.05 5.19
CA VAL A 54 10.66 -1.40 4.20
C VAL A 54 11.27 -2.73 4.63
N LEU A 55 11.16 -3.72 3.77
CA LEU A 55 11.69 -5.04 4.05
C LEU A 55 12.77 -5.38 3.02
N ASP A 56 13.69 -6.24 3.42
CA ASP A 56 14.75 -6.66 2.49
C ASP A 56 14.27 -7.83 1.64
N GLY A 57 15.15 -8.36 0.82
CA GLY A 57 14.81 -9.45 -0.08
C GLY A 57 14.46 -10.75 0.61
N GLU A 58 14.67 -10.85 1.91
CA GLU A 58 14.30 -12.03 2.69
C GLU A 58 13.14 -11.75 3.61
N ASN A 59 12.43 -10.63 3.38
CA ASN A 59 11.28 -10.22 4.16
C ASN A 59 11.61 -9.83 5.59
N THR A 60 12.84 -9.41 5.83
CA THR A 60 13.22 -8.87 7.14
C THR A 60 12.89 -7.40 7.15
N LEU A 61 12.19 -6.95 8.17
CA LEU A 61 11.83 -5.55 8.30
C LEU A 61 13.08 -4.73 8.61
N LEU A 62 13.36 -3.74 7.78
CA LEU A 62 14.52 -2.89 7.93
C LEU A 62 14.18 -1.59 8.65
N THR A 63 13.05 -0.98 8.30
CA THR A 63 12.65 0.27 8.92
C THR A 63 11.17 0.52 8.68
N THR A 64 10.59 1.38 9.51
CA THR A 64 9.21 1.81 9.37
C THR A 64 9.19 3.32 9.47
N LEU A 65 8.54 3.95 8.51
CA LEU A 65 8.44 5.40 8.44
C LEU A 65 6.98 5.81 8.28
N ALA A 66 6.67 7.04 8.63
CA ALA A 66 5.31 7.54 8.47
C ALA A 66 5.10 7.98 7.02
N LEU A 67 3.90 7.76 6.52
CA LEU A 67 3.51 8.29 5.24
C LEU A 67 3.20 9.78 5.42
N GLU A 68 3.59 10.59 4.45
CA GLU A 68 3.27 12.02 4.49
C GLU A 68 1.80 12.22 4.14
N ALA A 69 1.28 13.38 4.48
CA ALA A 69 -0.14 13.65 4.28
C ALA A 69 -0.55 13.67 2.81
N ASP A 70 0.40 13.81 1.90
CA ASP A 70 0.11 13.77 0.48
C ASP A 70 0.25 12.37 -0.11
N GLY A 71 0.44 11.37 0.74
CA GLY A 71 0.53 9.99 0.29
C GLY A 71 1.93 9.58 -0.17
N THR A 72 2.94 10.39 0.08
CA THR A 72 4.29 10.07 -0.36
C THR A 72 5.22 9.85 0.81
N ARG A 73 6.36 9.25 0.52
CA ARG A 73 7.43 9.14 1.50
C ARG A 73 8.75 8.90 0.77
N ARG A 74 9.77 9.63 1.17
CA ARG A 74 11.12 9.41 0.68
C ARG A 74 11.84 8.52 1.68
N VAL A 75 12.42 7.43 1.22
CA VAL A 75 13.11 6.46 2.06
C VAL A 75 14.56 6.43 1.64
N PRO A 76 15.47 7.03 2.43
CA PRO A 76 16.89 7.01 2.06
C PRO A 76 17.42 5.59 2.01
N LEU A 77 18.22 5.29 1.01
CA LEU A 77 18.83 3.97 0.88
C LEU A 77 20.05 3.82 1.79
N ASP A 78 20.63 4.92 2.22
CA ASP A 78 21.82 4.88 3.05
C ASP A 78 21.51 4.12 4.34
N GLY A 79 22.33 3.16 4.66
CA GLY A 79 22.13 2.36 5.86
C GLY A 79 21.20 1.19 5.70
N LEU A 80 20.59 1.01 4.54
CA LEU A 80 19.73 -0.13 4.30
C LEU A 80 20.44 -1.14 3.42
N ASP A 81 20.31 -2.42 3.77
CA ASP A 81 20.85 -3.47 2.94
C ASP A 81 19.85 -3.78 1.85
N HIS A 82 20.08 -3.22 0.67
CA HIS A 82 19.18 -3.40 -0.45
C HIS A 82 19.78 -4.31 -1.53
N SER A 83 20.82 -5.05 -1.20
CA SER A 83 21.49 -5.90 -2.18
C SER A 83 20.58 -6.98 -2.74
N GLY A 84 19.61 -7.43 -1.97
CA GLY A 84 18.63 -8.43 -2.43
C GLY A 84 17.32 -7.82 -2.89
N GLY A 85 17.27 -6.52 -3.07
CA GLY A 85 16.04 -5.83 -3.40
C GLY A 85 15.33 -5.36 -2.15
N LEU A 86 14.22 -4.68 -2.36
CA LEU A 86 13.41 -4.17 -1.25
C LEU A 86 11.93 -4.42 -1.54
N VAL A 87 11.18 -4.63 -0.49
CA VAL A 87 9.72 -4.65 -0.56
C VAL A 87 9.24 -3.43 0.21
N ILE A 88 8.47 -2.60 -0.46
CA ILE A 88 7.92 -1.37 0.12
C ILE A 88 6.45 -1.63 0.37
N GLU A 89 6.06 -1.65 1.64
CA GLU A 89 4.68 -1.93 2.01
C GLU A 89 4.08 -0.69 2.63
N VAL A 90 2.88 -0.33 2.20
CA VAL A 90 2.15 0.79 2.80
C VAL A 90 0.90 0.24 3.45
N ASP A 91 0.69 0.61 4.72
CA ASP A 91 -0.45 0.15 5.50
C ASP A 91 -1.12 1.39 6.08
N THR A 92 -2.37 1.61 5.70
CA THR A 92 -3.14 2.76 6.17
C THR A 92 -4.08 2.38 7.32
N GLY A 93 -3.99 1.15 7.80
CA GLY A 93 -4.86 0.65 8.86
C GLY A 93 -6.00 -0.17 8.32
N SER A 94 -6.63 0.28 7.28
CA SER A 94 -7.75 -0.45 6.67
C SER A 94 -7.40 -1.01 5.30
N HIS A 95 -6.33 -0.53 4.71
CA HIS A 95 -5.88 -0.98 3.38
C HIS A 95 -4.37 -1.11 3.40
N ASP A 96 -3.86 -2.04 2.59
CA ASP A 96 -2.43 -2.16 2.42
C ASP A 96 -2.14 -2.58 0.99
N ASP A 97 -0.92 -2.34 0.57
CA ASP A 97 -0.43 -2.76 -0.73
C ASP A 97 1.09 -2.66 -0.67
N TYR A 98 1.75 -3.19 -1.67
CA TYR A 98 3.20 -3.19 -1.66
C TYR A 98 3.74 -3.10 -3.08
N TRP A 99 5.02 -2.76 -3.17
CA TRP A 99 5.75 -2.69 -4.43
C TRP A 99 7.10 -3.34 -4.22
N ILE A 100 7.52 -4.15 -5.17
CA ILE A 100 8.80 -4.83 -5.10
C ILE A 100 9.79 -4.10 -5.98
N LEU A 101 10.94 -3.74 -5.39
CA LEU A 101 12.06 -3.18 -6.13
C LEU A 101 13.12 -4.27 -6.20
N THR A 102 13.43 -4.70 -7.42
CA THR A 102 14.46 -5.73 -7.59
C THR A 102 15.83 -5.10 -7.48
N PRO A 103 16.88 -5.91 -7.25
CA PRO A 103 18.23 -5.35 -7.27
C PRO A 103 18.53 -4.64 -8.59
N GLU A 104 18.00 -5.14 -9.69
CA GLU A 104 18.21 -4.51 -10.99
C GLU A 104 17.54 -3.16 -11.08
N ASP A 105 16.34 -3.03 -10.50
CA ASP A 105 15.66 -1.73 -10.50
C ASP A 105 16.51 -0.69 -9.79
N ILE A 106 17.09 -1.08 -8.66
CA ILE A 106 17.90 -0.17 -7.86
C ILE A 106 19.19 0.16 -8.60
N ALA A 107 19.85 -0.86 -9.14
CA ALA A 107 21.12 -0.65 -9.80
C ALA A 107 20.98 0.17 -11.08
N ARG A 108 19.89 -0.03 -11.80
CA ARG A 108 19.70 0.65 -13.07
C ARG A 108 19.66 2.16 -12.90
N HIS A 109 19.13 2.62 -11.82
CA HIS A 109 18.98 4.05 -11.60
C HIS A 109 20.19 4.67 -10.90
N CYS A 110 21.13 3.83 -10.46
CA CYS A 110 22.31 4.33 -9.79
C CYS A 110 23.56 3.98 -10.52
N GLY A 111 23.44 3.15 -11.44
CA GLY A 111 24.57 2.63 -11.94
C GLY A 111 25.22 3.38 -12.95
N SER A 112 24.86 3.96 -13.44
CA SER A 112 25.53 4.53 -14.35
C SER A 112 26.09 4.45 -14.99
#